data_10d5f2b4912f77dc9dfe9c371619c01b
#
_entry.id   10d5f2b4912f77dc9dfe9c371619c01b
#
_cell.length_a   1.000
_cell.length_b   1.000
_cell.length_c   1.000
_cell.angle_alpha   90.00
_cell.angle_beta   90.00
_cell.angle_gamma   90.00
#
_symmetry.space_group_name_H-M   'P 1'
#
loop_
_entity.id
_entity.type
_entity.pdbx_description
1 polymer ?
#
loop_
_entity_poly.entity_id
_entity_poly.type
_entity_poly.pdbx_seq_one_letter_code
_entity_poly.pdbx_strand_id
1 'polypeptide(L)'
;MTIEYRKAEAEDAQMLINIYNAAFYSDYKRFGACPGYGKTLGMMEASIREHPKYIILCDRKPVGCVSCKMLETSAYEITCLCIVPEYQGKGLGTQAVRFVKALYEDWLKITLVTPVEKKENVKFYTEKCGFRIVSAETDGNVELARFVAER
;
A
#
# COMPACT_ATOMS: atom_id res chain seq x y z
N MET A 1 15.94 13.94 5.86
CA MET A 1 15.60 12.52 5.62
C MET A 1 15.51 12.28 4.12
N THR A 2 16.28 11.33 3.60
CA THR A 2 16.33 11.03 2.16
C THR A 2 15.42 9.83 1.88
N ILE A 3 14.43 10.02 1.00
CA ILE A 3 13.46 8.98 0.64
C ILE A 3 13.77 8.52 -0.78
N GLU A 4 13.87 7.21 -0.96
CA GLU A 4 14.09 6.58 -2.25
C GLU A 4 13.09 5.46 -2.45
N TYR A 5 12.82 5.13 -3.71
CA TYR A 5 11.91 4.04 -4.08
C TYR A 5 12.68 3.10 -5.02
N ARG A 6 12.77 1.84 -4.62
CA ARG A 6 13.47 0.82 -5.41
C ARG A 6 12.51 -0.28 -5.81
N LYS A 7 12.44 -0.58 -7.08
CA LYS A 7 11.57 -1.66 -7.56
C LYS A 7 12.05 -2.99 -6.99
N ALA A 8 11.13 -3.74 -6.38
CA ALA A 8 11.44 -5.02 -5.77
C ALA A 8 11.63 -6.11 -6.81
N GLU A 9 12.57 -7.01 -6.54
CA GLU A 9 12.83 -8.20 -7.31
C GLU A 9 12.58 -9.43 -6.44
N ALA A 10 12.61 -10.62 -7.02
CA ALA A 10 12.27 -11.86 -6.30
C ALA A 10 13.14 -12.06 -5.05
N GLU A 11 14.42 -11.72 -5.12
CA GLU A 11 15.32 -11.84 -3.97
C GLU A 11 15.00 -10.91 -2.82
N ASP A 12 14.14 -9.91 -3.02
CA ASP A 12 13.68 -8.99 -1.98
C ASP A 12 12.50 -9.56 -1.17
N ALA A 13 12.03 -10.77 -1.51
CA ALA A 13 10.81 -11.32 -0.91
C ALA A 13 10.87 -11.40 0.62
N GLN A 14 11.98 -11.86 1.19
CA GLN A 14 12.09 -11.95 2.65
C GLN A 14 12.07 -10.57 3.31
N MET A 15 12.74 -9.60 2.71
CA MET A 15 12.72 -8.21 3.19
C MET A 15 11.30 -7.67 3.19
N LEU A 16 10.54 -7.90 2.12
CA LEU A 16 9.14 -7.45 2.02
C LEU A 16 8.24 -8.16 3.02
N ILE A 17 8.44 -9.47 3.26
CA ILE A 17 7.70 -10.18 4.30
C ILE A 17 7.92 -9.52 5.66
N ASN A 18 9.15 -9.17 5.99
CA ASN A 18 9.49 -8.54 7.26
C ASN A 18 8.82 -7.16 7.37
N ILE A 19 8.85 -6.37 6.30
CA ILE A 19 8.18 -5.05 6.27
C ILE A 19 6.67 -5.21 6.45
N TYR A 20 6.05 -6.12 5.70
CA TYR A 20 4.61 -6.37 5.75
C TYR A 20 4.19 -6.85 7.13
N ASN A 21 4.91 -7.81 7.69
CA ASN A 21 4.57 -8.34 9.02
C ASN A 21 4.66 -7.25 10.09
N ALA A 22 5.68 -6.41 10.06
CA ALA A 22 5.80 -5.30 11.01
C ALA A 22 4.67 -4.27 10.82
N ALA A 23 4.37 -3.93 9.58
CA ALA A 23 3.36 -2.92 9.27
C ALA A 23 1.93 -3.39 9.55
N PHE A 24 1.63 -4.68 9.30
CA PHE A 24 0.27 -5.22 9.39
C PHE A 24 -0.02 -6.02 10.66
N TYR A 25 0.92 -6.11 11.59
CA TYR A 25 0.70 -6.87 12.82
C TYR A 25 -0.50 -6.37 13.61
N SER A 26 -0.67 -5.06 13.73
CA SER A 26 -1.82 -4.48 14.46
C SER A 26 -3.14 -4.78 13.75
N ASP A 27 -3.16 -4.79 12.43
CA ASP A 27 -4.34 -5.16 11.65
C ASP A 27 -4.68 -6.63 11.87
N TYR A 28 -3.67 -7.50 11.85
CA TYR A 28 -3.87 -8.92 12.12
C TYR A 28 -4.48 -9.15 13.49
N LYS A 29 -3.99 -8.46 14.53
CA LYS A 29 -4.55 -8.56 15.89
C LYS A 29 -5.97 -8.00 15.97
N ARG A 30 -6.24 -6.91 15.25
CA ARG A 30 -7.54 -6.23 15.30
C ARG A 30 -8.64 -6.99 14.56
N PHE A 31 -8.32 -7.58 13.41
CA PHE A 31 -9.32 -8.23 12.54
C PHE A 31 -9.21 -9.76 12.53
N GLY A 32 -8.22 -10.36 13.15
CA GLY A 32 -8.02 -11.80 13.19
C GLY A 32 -7.40 -12.38 11.92
N ALA A 33 -7.38 -11.61 10.84
CA ALA A 33 -6.76 -12.00 9.57
C ALA A 33 -6.40 -10.73 8.81
N CYS A 34 -5.33 -10.81 8.02
CA CYS A 34 -4.89 -9.67 7.22
C CYS A 34 -4.10 -10.21 6.01
N PRO A 35 -4.50 -9.88 4.77
CA PRO A 35 -3.82 -10.41 3.58
C PRO A 35 -2.34 -10.09 3.52
N GLY A 36 -1.91 -8.96 4.10
CA GLY A 36 -0.50 -8.57 4.11
C GLY A 36 0.34 -9.27 5.17
N TYR A 37 -0.29 -9.92 6.15
CA TYR A 37 0.42 -10.52 7.28
C TYR A 37 0.56 -12.03 7.10
N GLY A 38 1.76 -12.56 7.38
CA GLY A 38 1.96 -14.00 7.40
C GLY A 38 2.14 -14.65 6.02
N LYS A 39 2.52 -13.89 5.01
CA LYS A 39 2.81 -14.47 3.70
C LYS A 39 4.03 -15.40 3.77
N THR A 40 3.95 -16.52 3.07
CA THR A 40 5.11 -17.39 2.87
C THR A 40 6.05 -16.78 1.84
N LEU A 41 7.28 -17.28 1.79
CA LEU A 41 8.26 -16.82 0.80
C LEU A 41 7.72 -16.99 -0.63
N GLY A 42 7.15 -18.14 -0.95
CA GLY A 42 6.58 -18.40 -2.28
C GLY A 42 5.43 -17.49 -2.62
N MET A 43 4.56 -17.17 -1.64
CA MET A 43 3.45 -16.24 -1.84
C MET A 43 3.96 -14.82 -2.13
N MET A 44 4.99 -14.37 -1.41
CA MET A 44 5.55 -13.04 -1.65
C MET A 44 6.27 -12.98 -3.00
N GLU A 45 7.02 -14.01 -3.36
CA GLU A 45 7.68 -14.08 -4.67
C GLU A 45 6.65 -13.99 -5.80
N ALA A 46 5.55 -14.72 -5.70
CA ALA A 46 4.46 -14.66 -6.67
C ALA A 46 3.86 -13.26 -6.75
N SER A 47 3.63 -12.64 -5.60
CA SER A 47 3.06 -11.30 -5.53
C SER A 47 3.98 -10.25 -6.18
N ILE A 48 5.29 -10.38 -6.00
CA ILE A 48 6.27 -9.49 -6.64
C ILE A 48 6.20 -9.63 -8.17
N ARG A 49 6.03 -10.86 -8.66
CA ARG A 49 5.89 -11.10 -10.10
C ARG A 49 4.59 -10.55 -10.67
N GLU A 50 3.50 -10.62 -9.90
CA GLU A 50 2.17 -10.22 -10.37
C GLU A 50 1.95 -8.70 -10.34
N HIS A 51 2.50 -8.03 -9.34
CA HIS A 51 2.27 -6.60 -9.14
C HIS A 51 3.58 -5.86 -8.89
N PRO A 52 3.85 -4.77 -9.65
CA PRO A 52 5.00 -3.92 -9.35
C PRO A 52 4.97 -3.44 -7.90
N LYS A 53 6.06 -3.69 -7.18
CA LYS A 53 6.21 -3.25 -5.80
C LYS A 53 7.46 -2.39 -5.70
N TYR A 54 7.35 -1.32 -4.93
CA TYR A 54 8.46 -0.41 -4.70
C TYR A 54 8.76 -0.35 -3.21
N ILE A 55 10.01 -0.71 -2.86
CA ILE A 55 10.48 -0.64 -1.49
C ILE A 55 10.75 0.82 -1.17
N ILE A 56 10.20 1.29 -0.06
CA ILE A 56 10.42 2.66 0.41
C ILE A 56 11.64 2.64 1.31
N LEU A 57 12.66 3.40 0.93
CA LEU A 57 13.90 3.51 1.67
C LEU A 57 13.98 4.90 2.31
N CYS A 58 14.24 4.93 3.61
CA CYS A 58 14.46 6.16 4.35
C CYS A 58 15.89 6.14 4.86
N ASP A 59 16.73 7.06 4.37
CA ASP A 59 18.16 7.08 4.65
C ASP A 59 18.79 5.69 4.42
N ARG A 60 18.43 5.08 3.28
CA ARG A 60 18.85 3.76 2.81
C ARG A 60 18.29 2.58 3.61
N LYS A 61 17.43 2.82 4.58
CA LYS A 61 16.80 1.75 5.38
C LYS A 61 15.44 1.41 4.81
N PRO A 62 15.14 0.12 4.57
CA PRO A 62 13.81 -0.29 4.11
C PRO A 62 12.78 -0.08 5.21
N VAL A 63 11.76 0.74 4.93
CA VAL A 63 10.77 1.12 5.95
C VAL A 63 9.32 0.95 5.49
N GLY A 64 9.11 0.59 4.24
CA GLY A 64 7.76 0.42 3.73
C GLY A 64 7.75 -0.10 2.32
N CYS A 65 6.54 -0.20 1.77
CA CYS A 65 6.32 -0.67 0.42
C CYS A 65 5.06 -0.05 -0.17
N VAL A 66 5.12 0.30 -1.44
CA VAL A 66 3.92 0.64 -2.21
C VAL A 66 3.83 -0.31 -3.39
N SER A 67 2.68 -0.96 -3.55
CA SER A 67 2.41 -1.96 -4.58
C SER A 67 1.28 -1.46 -5.46
N CYS A 68 1.43 -1.63 -6.77
CA CYS A 68 0.50 -1.08 -7.75
C CYS A 68 0.09 -2.14 -8.77
N LYS A 69 -1.01 -1.87 -9.46
CA LYS A 69 -1.54 -2.72 -10.51
C LYS A 69 -2.20 -1.83 -11.56
N MET A 70 -1.92 -2.07 -12.83
CA MET A 70 -2.66 -1.42 -13.90
C MET A 70 -4.00 -2.14 -14.08
N LEU A 71 -5.11 -1.39 -14.05
CA LEU A 71 -6.45 -1.93 -14.26
C LEU A 71 -6.81 -1.85 -15.75
N GLU A 72 -6.57 -0.71 -16.34
CA GLU A 72 -6.78 -0.43 -17.76
C GLU A 72 -5.95 0.80 -18.11
N THR A 73 -6.03 1.28 -19.34
CA THR A 73 -5.29 2.47 -19.77
C THR A 73 -5.61 3.64 -18.85
N SER A 74 -4.57 4.26 -18.29
CA SER A 74 -4.64 5.43 -17.40
C SER A 74 -5.37 5.18 -16.08
N ALA A 75 -5.67 3.92 -15.72
CA ALA A 75 -6.32 3.56 -14.47
C ALA A 75 -5.47 2.56 -13.70
N TYR A 76 -5.17 2.88 -12.45
CA TYR A 76 -4.27 2.09 -11.61
C TYR A 76 -4.89 1.84 -10.24
N GLU A 77 -4.45 0.77 -9.60
CA GLU A 77 -4.83 0.49 -8.22
C GLU A 77 -3.57 0.45 -7.36
N ILE A 78 -3.63 1.11 -6.19
CA ILE A 78 -2.63 0.90 -5.14
C ILE A 78 -3.12 -0.32 -4.36
N THR A 79 -2.45 -1.45 -4.54
CA THR A 79 -2.86 -2.71 -3.93
C THR A 79 -2.34 -2.85 -2.51
N CYS A 80 -1.28 -2.14 -2.17
CA CYS A 80 -0.73 -2.11 -0.82
C CYS A 80 0.09 -0.83 -0.65
N LEU A 81 -0.10 -0.19 0.49
CA LEU A 81 0.77 0.90 0.95
C LEU A 81 0.97 0.69 2.43
N CYS A 82 2.18 0.39 2.84
CA CYS A 82 2.47 0.14 4.24
C CYS A 82 3.80 0.76 4.65
N ILE A 83 3.83 1.23 5.90
CA ILE A 83 5.01 1.82 6.54
C ILE A 83 5.16 1.13 7.89
N VAL A 84 6.38 0.71 8.23
CA VAL A 84 6.62 0.12 9.56
C VAL A 84 6.31 1.13 10.67
N PRO A 85 5.84 0.67 11.84
CA PRO A 85 5.35 1.58 12.89
C PRO A 85 6.33 2.70 13.27
N GLU A 86 7.62 2.41 13.34
CA GLU A 86 8.64 3.38 13.77
C GLU A 86 8.76 4.59 12.83
N TYR A 87 8.29 4.44 11.58
CA TYR A 87 8.37 5.48 10.56
C TYR A 87 7.02 6.07 10.16
N GLN A 88 5.96 5.70 10.85
CA GLN A 88 4.64 6.29 10.64
C GLN A 88 4.59 7.71 11.21
N GLY A 89 3.69 8.53 10.67
CA GLY A 89 3.53 9.90 11.12
C GLY A 89 4.60 10.87 10.64
N LYS A 90 5.41 10.48 9.67
CA LYS A 90 6.50 11.30 9.12
C LYS A 90 6.24 11.78 7.68
N GLY A 91 5.03 11.56 7.17
CA GLY A 91 4.66 11.98 5.82
C GLY A 91 5.06 11.02 4.72
N LEU A 92 5.56 9.83 5.04
CA LEU A 92 6.01 8.87 4.04
C LEU A 92 4.85 8.32 3.19
N GLY A 93 3.68 8.14 3.78
CA GLY A 93 2.51 7.68 3.04
C GLY A 93 2.07 8.69 1.98
N THR A 94 2.04 9.97 2.33
CA THR A 94 1.71 11.05 1.38
C THR A 94 2.72 11.08 0.24
N GLN A 95 4.00 10.95 0.56
CA GLN A 95 5.06 10.93 -0.45
C GLN A 95 4.94 9.71 -1.36
N ALA A 96 4.55 8.55 -0.82
CA ALA A 96 4.36 7.34 -1.61
C ALA A 96 3.22 7.50 -2.64
N VAL A 97 2.12 8.13 -2.24
CA VAL A 97 1.03 8.41 -3.19
C VAL A 97 1.50 9.36 -4.28
N ARG A 98 2.27 10.38 -3.94
CA ARG A 98 2.87 11.28 -4.93
C ARG A 98 3.82 10.54 -5.87
N PHE A 99 4.60 9.61 -5.33
CA PHE A 99 5.47 8.78 -6.14
C PHE A 99 4.68 7.99 -7.20
N VAL A 100 3.57 7.37 -6.80
CA VAL A 100 2.72 6.61 -7.72
C VAL A 100 2.19 7.52 -8.84
N LYS A 101 1.74 8.72 -8.49
CA LYS A 101 1.23 9.69 -9.46
C LYS A 101 2.32 10.16 -10.44
N ALA A 102 3.54 10.27 -9.97
CA ALA A 102 4.67 10.63 -10.83
C ALA A 102 5.14 9.46 -11.69
N LEU A 103 5.09 8.24 -11.16
CA LEU A 103 5.49 7.03 -11.87
C LEU A 103 4.58 6.75 -13.08
N TYR A 104 3.28 6.92 -12.89
CA TYR A 104 2.28 6.71 -13.93
C TYR A 104 1.81 8.06 -14.46
N GLU A 105 2.63 8.68 -15.31
CA GLU A 105 2.40 10.04 -15.82
C GLU A 105 1.05 10.20 -16.52
N ASP A 106 0.53 9.12 -17.10
CA ASP A 106 -0.75 9.10 -17.82
C ASP A 106 -1.96 8.88 -16.91
N TRP A 107 -1.79 8.80 -15.58
CA TRP A 107 -2.88 8.43 -14.70
C TRP A 107 -4.05 9.41 -14.80
N LEU A 108 -5.25 8.87 -14.91
CA LEU A 108 -6.50 9.64 -14.83
C LEU A 108 -7.31 9.18 -13.62
N LYS A 109 -7.10 7.93 -13.17
CA LYS A 109 -7.82 7.35 -12.05
C LYS A 109 -6.89 6.44 -11.25
N ILE A 110 -6.90 6.61 -9.93
CA ILE A 110 -6.21 5.72 -9.00
C ILE A 110 -7.22 5.27 -7.95
N THR A 111 -7.29 3.98 -7.69
CA THR A 111 -8.22 3.42 -6.71
C THR A 111 -7.47 2.60 -5.66
N LEU A 112 -8.09 2.43 -4.50
CA LEU A 112 -7.61 1.54 -3.44
C LEU A 112 -8.76 1.17 -2.51
N VAL A 113 -8.55 0.15 -1.67
CA VAL A 113 -9.51 -0.24 -0.64
C VAL A 113 -8.82 -0.23 0.72
N THR A 114 -9.57 0.08 1.77
CA THR A 114 -9.11 -0.05 3.16
C THR A 114 -10.31 -0.39 4.06
N PRO A 115 -10.09 -1.11 5.18
CA PRO A 115 -11.18 -1.38 6.13
C PRO A 115 -11.79 -0.06 6.62
N VAL A 116 -13.13 0.01 6.63
CA VAL A 116 -13.84 1.22 7.10
C VAL A 116 -13.56 1.49 8.57
N GLU A 117 -13.24 0.47 9.36
CA GLU A 117 -12.93 0.63 10.77
C GLU A 117 -11.57 1.29 11.01
N LYS A 118 -10.69 1.31 10.01
CA LYS A 118 -9.40 2.01 10.08
C LYS A 118 -9.64 3.49 9.77
N LYS A 119 -10.24 4.19 10.71
CA LYS A 119 -10.62 5.60 10.55
C LYS A 119 -9.42 6.49 10.24
N GLU A 120 -8.27 6.15 10.78
CA GLU A 120 -7.01 6.85 10.51
C GLU A 120 -6.63 6.78 9.03
N ASN A 121 -6.86 5.63 8.37
CA ASN A 121 -6.60 5.48 6.94
C ASN A 121 -7.65 6.22 6.11
N VAL A 122 -8.93 6.13 6.50
CA VAL A 122 -10.00 6.84 5.82
C VAL A 122 -9.68 8.34 5.81
N LYS A 123 -9.33 8.88 6.96
CA LYS A 123 -8.96 10.30 7.10
C LYS A 123 -7.74 10.65 6.27
N PHE A 124 -6.71 9.80 6.29
CA PHE A 124 -5.49 10.00 5.53
C PHE A 124 -5.76 10.10 4.03
N TYR A 125 -6.49 9.14 3.48
CA TYR A 125 -6.75 9.13 2.04
C TYR A 125 -7.68 10.26 1.60
N THR A 126 -8.71 10.58 2.39
CA THR A 126 -9.67 11.63 2.01
C THR A 126 -9.13 13.03 2.24
N GLU A 127 -8.42 13.27 3.35
CA GLU A 127 -7.99 14.63 3.70
C GLU A 127 -6.61 15.00 3.16
N LYS A 128 -5.69 14.01 3.00
CA LYS A 128 -4.31 14.30 2.62
C LYS A 128 -3.93 13.84 1.23
N CYS A 129 -4.66 12.90 0.65
CA CYS A 129 -4.27 12.30 -0.63
C CYS A 129 -5.25 12.60 -1.79
N GLY A 130 -6.35 13.28 -1.53
CA GLY A 130 -7.29 13.66 -2.56
C GLY A 130 -8.19 12.54 -3.06
N PHE A 131 -8.42 11.52 -2.25
CA PHE A 131 -9.33 10.43 -2.59
C PHE A 131 -10.72 10.71 -2.04
N ARG A 132 -11.74 10.10 -2.68
CA ARG A 132 -13.11 10.08 -2.17
C ARG A 132 -13.61 8.65 -2.13
N ILE A 133 -14.52 8.37 -1.20
CA ILE A 133 -15.14 7.06 -1.09
C ILE A 133 -16.24 6.94 -2.15
N VAL A 134 -16.25 5.84 -2.91
CA VAL A 134 -17.23 5.62 -3.98
C VAL A 134 -18.12 4.41 -3.75
N SER A 135 -17.69 3.45 -2.93
CA SER A 135 -18.48 2.25 -2.65
C SER A 135 -17.97 1.54 -1.41
N ALA A 136 -18.71 0.53 -0.97
CA ALA A 136 -18.32 -0.36 0.10
C ALA A 136 -18.32 -1.80 -0.42
N GLU A 137 -17.41 -2.61 0.09
CA GLU A 137 -17.24 -4.01 -0.26
C GLU A 137 -17.09 -4.80 1.02
N THR A 138 -17.32 -6.12 0.96
CA THR A 138 -17.11 -6.99 2.11
C THR A 138 -16.08 -8.06 1.74
N ASP A 139 -15.10 -8.25 2.63
CA ASP A 139 -14.13 -9.33 2.50
C ASP A 139 -14.14 -10.11 3.83
N GLY A 140 -14.77 -11.30 3.81
CA GLY A 140 -15.00 -12.06 5.02
C GLY A 140 -15.88 -11.27 5.99
N ASN A 141 -15.34 -10.99 7.19
CA ASN A 141 -16.03 -10.20 8.23
C ASN A 141 -15.62 -8.71 8.20
N VAL A 142 -14.81 -8.31 7.23
CA VAL A 142 -14.28 -6.94 7.18
C VAL A 142 -15.01 -6.17 6.09
N GLU A 143 -15.57 -5.02 6.48
CA GLU A 143 -16.16 -4.08 5.53
C GLU A 143 -15.08 -3.16 5.02
N LEU A 144 -14.96 -3.07 3.69
CA LEU A 144 -13.94 -2.26 3.02
C LEU A 144 -14.60 -1.07 2.32
N ALA A 145 -13.96 0.07 2.40
CA ALA A 145 -14.32 1.22 1.58
C ALA A 145 -13.41 1.27 0.35
N ARG A 146 -14.01 1.55 -0.81
CA ARG A 146 -13.25 1.79 -2.03
C ARG A 146 -13.10 3.28 -2.26
N PHE A 147 -11.86 3.69 -2.50
CA PHE A 147 -11.47 5.08 -2.68
C PHE A 147 -11.02 5.31 -4.11
N VAL A 148 -11.30 6.50 -4.63
CA VAL A 148 -10.89 6.89 -5.98
C VAL A 148 -10.34 8.30 -5.93
N ALA A 149 -9.20 8.50 -6.61
CA ALA A 149 -8.69 9.81 -6.97
C ALA A 149 -8.80 9.94 -8.49
N GLU A 150 -9.31 11.06 -8.96
CA GLU A 150 -9.41 11.37 -10.38
C GLU A 150 -8.62 12.64 -10.69
N ARG A 151 -7.98 12.64 -11.86
CA ARG A 151 -7.13 13.77 -12.28
C ARG A 151 -7.93 14.82 -13.03
#